data_4912ca6495c3209884686dc7c04123e9
#
_entry.id   4912ca6495c3209884686dc7c04123e9
#
_cell.length_a   1.000
_cell.length_b   1.000
_cell.length_c   1.000
_cell.angle_alpha   90.00
_cell.angle_beta   90.00
_cell.angle_gamma   90.00
#
_symmetry.space_group_name_H-M   'P 1'
#
loop_
_entity.id
_entity.type
_entity.pdbx_description
1 polymer ?
#
loop_
_entity_poly.entity_id
_entity_poly.type
_entity_poly.pdbx_seq_one_letter_code
_entity_poly.pdbx_strand_id
1 'polypeptide(L)'
;MKKILVFIGLISFSILLAACGSDSASGDGESESGVRTIEVAVPPAAKPLSYTENGELTGYEVEILKKVDEKLLDYEFNIVGVGDSAAEVGLDTGKYDLIAQGMFLSEEREEKYLIPSESNGASLMKIYMNEDNKDIETLEDLVGRNISPPNPSGGVFNFLTNYNEENPDNPIEFKTSDSGISYADRLKEVESGKYDALVLPSNLGQNEIIDQAGLQIHTTEPVKIFPTYFLIHKTEENELLNEEVSKALSELKEDGTLSELSVKYYGEDVFQYE
;
A
#
# COMPACT_ATOMS: atom_id res chain seq x y z
N MET A 1 39.13 -22.51 73.81
CA MET A 1 40.20 -21.66 74.29
C MET A 1 40.28 -20.39 73.47
N LYS A 2 40.27 -19.24 74.16
CA LYS A 2 40.58 -17.86 73.76
C LYS A 2 39.60 -17.25 72.66
N LYS A 3 38.60 -16.43 73.01
CA LYS A 3 38.61 -15.04 73.59
C LYS A 3 39.42 -14.07 72.73
N ILE A 4 38.75 -13.02 72.25
CA ILE A 4 39.00 -11.57 72.30
C ILE A 4 38.15 -10.94 71.25
N LEU A 5 37.04 -10.25 71.42
CA LEU A 5 36.69 -8.92 71.97
C LEU A 5 37.30 -7.72 71.20
N VAL A 6 36.41 -6.83 70.82
CA VAL A 6 36.46 -5.36 70.90
C VAL A 6 36.72 -4.67 69.54
N PHE A 7 35.98 -3.68 69.01
CA PHE A 7 35.38 -2.42 69.45
C PHE A 7 34.57 -1.79 68.35
N ILE A 8 33.38 -1.40 68.60
CA ILE A 8 32.66 -0.11 68.44
C ILE A 8 33.26 0.89 67.44
N GLY A 9 32.40 1.28 66.52
CA GLY A 9 32.53 2.49 65.71
C GLY A 9 31.14 2.86 65.05
N LEU A 10 30.35 3.62 65.82
CA LEU A 10 29.12 4.26 65.36
C LEU A 10 29.46 5.38 64.38
N ILE A 11 29.06 5.28 63.12
CA ILE A 11 28.93 6.43 62.27
C ILE A 11 27.57 6.33 61.61
N SER A 12 26.63 7.15 62.09
CA SER A 12 25.36 7.44 61.47
C SER A 12 25.58 8.18 60.16
N PHE A 13 25.24 7.54 59.03
CA PHE A 13 25.14 8.22 57.76
C PHE A 13 23.72 8.11 57.29
N SER A 14 23.00 9.22 57.43
CA SER A 14 21.62 9.39 56.94
C SER A 14 21.61 9.36 55.43
N ILE A 15 21.13 8.26 54.83
CA ILE A 15 20.85 8.21 53.40
C ILE A 15 19.41 8.62 53.19
N LEU A 16 19.22 9.79 52.60
CA LEU A 16 17.96 10.27 51.98
C LEU A 16 17.60 9.31 50.84
N LEU A 17 16.56 8.54 51.03
CA LEU A 17 15.90 7.84 49.92
C LEU A 17 15.13 8.90 49.09
N ALA A 18 15.72 9.30 47.97
CA ALA A 18 14.97 9.88 46.88
C ALA A 18 14.26 8.74 46.15
N ALA A 19 12.94 8.62 46.35
CA ALA A 19 12.10 7.77 45.57
C ALA A 19 11.95 8.41 44.16
N CYS A 20 12.70 7.93 43.19
CA CYS A 20 12.38 8.16 41.78
C CYS A 20 11.23 7.22 41.43
N GLY A 21 10.04 7.77 41.32
CA GLY A 21 8.93 7.14 40.64
C GLY A 21 9.30 6.91 39.18
N SER A 22 9.20 5.66 38.74
CA SER A 22 9.27 5.31 37.32
C SER A 22 7.93 5.64 36.69
N ASP A 23 7.77 6.87 36.29
CA ASP A 23 6.80 7.20 35.24
C ASP A 23 7.40 6.67 33.93
N SER A 24 6.75 5.67 33.39
CA SER A 24 6.97 5.26 32.00
C SER A 24 6.33 6.34 31.13
N ALA A 25 7.06 7.41 30.92
CA ALA A 25 6.75 8.35 29.85
C ALA A 25 7.08 7.64 28.53
N SER A 26 6.07 7.43 27.72
CA SER A 26 6.19 7.26 26.28
C SER A 26 7.08 8.40 25.78
N GLY A 27 8.23 8.07 25.21
CA GLY A 27 9.15 9.07 24.74
C GLY A 27 8.59 9.73 23.49
N ASP A 28 8.06 10.94 23.65
CA ASP A 28 7.99 11.90 22.56
C ASP A 28 9.43 12.21 22.17
N GLY A 29 9.85 11.70 21.03
CA GLY A 29 11.14 12.00 20.44
C GLY A 29 11.10 13.38 19.79
N GLU A 30 11.08 14.45 20.61
CA GLU A 30 11.44 15.77 20.10
C GLU A 30 12.91 15.73 19.68
N SER A 31 13.14 15.71 18.38
CA SER A 31 14.44 15.99 17.78
C SER A 31 14.86 17.41 18.16
N GLU A 32 16.12 17.60 18.57
CA GLU A 32 16.70 18.93 18.86
C GLU A 32 16.62 19.91 17.67
N SER A 33 16.18 19.46 16.48
CA SER A 33 16.02 20.25 15.26
C SER A 33 14.61 20.84 15.08
N GLY A 34 13.62 20.46 15.90
CA GLY A 34 12.20 20.83 15.69
C GLY A 34 11.52 20.03 14.57
N VAL A 35 12.22 19.10 13.91
CA VAL A 35 11.68 18.19 12.87
C VAL A 35 11.04 16.99 13.54
N ARG A 36 9.78 16.71 13.19
CA ARG A 36 9.05 15.55 13.70
C ARG A 36 9.31 14.32 12.82
N THR A 37 9.71 13.20 13.44
CA THR A 37 9.81 11.91 12.74
C THR A 37 8.44 11.30 12.53
N ILE A 38 8.15 10.90 11.30
CA ILE A 38 6.91 10.21 10.88
C ILE A 38 7.25 8.74 10.62
N GLU A 39 6.66 7.85 11.39
CA GLU A 39 6.83 6.41 11.21
C GLU A 39 5.92 5.90 10.07
N VAL A 40 6.54 5.47 8.98
CA VAL A 40 5.86 5.05 7.75
C VAL A 40 6.06 3.56 7.51
N ALA A 41 4.96 2.80 7.34
CA ALA A 41 5.06 1.38 7.01
C ALA A 41 4.62 1.09 5.57
N VAL A 42 5.42 0.27 4.88
CA VAL A 42 5.16 -0.20 3.51
C VAL A 42 5.38 -1.71 3.41
N PRO A 43 4.68 -2.47 2.56
CA PRO A 43 4.96 -3.89 2.35
C PRO A 43 6.32 -4.10 1.67
N PRO A 44 7.19 -5.00 2.19
CA PRO A 44 8.53 -5.18 1.65
C PRO A 44 8.62 -6.15 0.45
N ALA A 45 7.49 -6.68 -0.03
CA ALA A 45 7.42 -7.72 -1.06
C ALA A 45 6.25 -7.54 -2.05
N ALA A 46 5.74 -6.31 -2.21
CA ALA A 46 4.61 -5.98 -3.09
C ALA A 46 5.08 -5.24 -4.36
N LYS A 47 5.97 -5.84 -5.15
CA LYS A 47 6.43 -5.27 -6.43
C LYS A 47 5.24 -5.11 -7.39
N PRO A 48 5.09 -3.96 -8.09
CA PRO A 48 5.99 -2.81 -8.15
C PRO A 48 5.69 -1.68 -7.14
N LEU A 49 4.69 -1.83 -6.26
CA LEU A 49 4.28 -0.82 -5.27
C LEU A 49 5.39 -0.49 -4.28
N SER A 50 5.83 -1.52 -3.54
CA SER A 50 6.93 -1.43 -2.59
C SER A 50 7.59 -2.79 -2.41
N TYR A 51 8.91 -2.83 -2.45
CA TYR A 51 9.67 -4.08 -2.33
C TYR A 51 11.11 -3.80 -1.89
N THR A 52 11.79 -4.84 -1.42
CA THR A 52 13.20 -4.75 -1.07
C THR A 52 14.06 -5.22 -2.25
N GLU A 53 14.98 -4.37 -2.69
CA GLU A 53 15.98 -4.68 -3.70
C GLU A 53 17.36 -4.30 -3.18
N ASN A 54 18.33 -5.23 -3.24
CA ASN A 54 19.68 -5.07 -2.70
C ASN A 54 19.74 -4.64 -1.22
N GLY A 55 18.71 -4.96 -0.43
CA GLY A 55 18.61 -4.61 0.97
C GLY A 55 17.97 -3.25 1.28
N GLU A 56 17.56 -2.51 0.26
CA GLU A 56 16.91 -1.22 0.37
C GLU A 56 15.45 -1.28 -0.08
N LEU A 57 14.58 -0.51 0.58
CA LEU A 57 13.18 -0.35 0.17
C LEU A 57 13.10 0.56 -1.05
N THR A 58 12.37 0.12 -2.05
CA THR A 58 12.09 0.82 -3.31
C THR A 58 10.70 0.46 -3.82
N GLY A 59 10.28 1.05 -4.93
CA GLY A 59 8.97 0.85 -5.55
C GLY A 59 8.20 2.15 -5.68
N TYR A 60 7.07 2.09 -6.36
CA TYR A 60 6.26 3.25 -6.71
C TYR A 60 5.93 4.13 -5.50
N GLU A 61 5.31 3.54 -4.46
CA GLU A 61 4.90 4.29 -3.27
C GLU A 61 6.07 4.74 -2.41
N VAL A 62 7.14 3.94 -2.35
CA VAL A 62 8.36 4.32 -1.61
C VAL A 62 9.01 5.55 -2.23
N GLU A 63 9.06 5.64 -3.57
CA GLU A 63 9.64 6.80 -4.23
C GLU A 63 8.75 8.04 -4.10
N ILE A 64 7.42 7.89 -4.11
CA ILE A 64 6.52 9.00 -3.80
C ILE A 64 6.71 9.49 -2.36
N LEU A 65 6.77 8.57 -1.39
CA LEU A 65 7.01 8.92 0.02
C LEU A 65 8.32 9.71 0.20
N LYS A 66 9.40 9.31 -0.48
CA LYS A 66 10.67 10.06 -0.48
C LYS A 66 10.51 11.45 -1.08
N LYS A 67 9.71 11.59 -2.16
CA LYS A 67 9.46 12.90 -2.78
C LYS A 67 8.58 13.80 -1.91
N VAL A 68 7.64 13.22 -1.17
CA VAL A 68 6.85 13.95 -0.17
C VAL A 68 7.76 14.40 0.97
N ASP A 69 8.59 13.52 1.52
CA ASP A 69 9.56 13.83 2.59
C ASP A 69 10.50 14.99 2.20
N GLU A 70 11.03 14.99 0.96
CA GLU A 70 11.86 16.09 0.42
C GLU A 70 11.15 17.46 0.43
N LYS A 71 9.81 17.49 0.41
CA LYS A 71 8.99 18.73 0.41
C LYS A 71 8.58 19.18 1.81
N LEU A 72 8.51 18.28 2.78
CA LEU A 72 8.01 18.53 4.13
C LEU A 72 9.16 18.82 5.11
N LEU A 73 9.60 20.07 5.17
CA LEU A 73 10.80 20.48 5.93
C LEU A 73 10.69 20.31 7.46
N ASP A 74 9.47 20.28 7.99
CA ASP A 74 9.19 20.12 9.41
C ASP A 74 9.01 18.62 9.83
N TYR A 75 9.15 17.69 8.86
CA TYR A 75 9.01 16.24 9.04
C TYR A 75 10.19 15.47 8.47
N GLU A 76 10.42 14.28 8.98
CA GLU A 76 11.38 13.29 8.46
C GLU A 76 10.72 11.91 8.44
N PHE A 77 10.61 11.29 7.27
CA PHE A 77 9.94 10.00 7.12
C PHE A 77 10.88 8.83 7.40
N ASN A 78 10.60 8.06 8.45
CA ASN A 78 11.24 6.78 8.73
C ASN A 78 10.44 5.64 8.05
N ILE A 79 10.82 5.28 6.82
CA ILE A 79 10.10 4.28 6.01
C ILE A 79 10.60 2.88 6.34
N VAL A 80 9.73 2.02 6.86
CA VAL A 80 10.05 0.65 7.27
C VAL A 80 9.22 -0.41 6.53
N GLY A 81 9.86 -1.55 6.22
CA GLY A 81 9.20 -2.70 5.58
C GLY A 81 8.40 -3.52 6.59
N VAL A 82 7.09 -3.60 6.43
CA VAL A 82 6.17 -4.31 7.34
C VAL A 82 5.11 -5.05 6.52
N GLY A 83 4.77 -6.28 6.90
CA GLY A 83 3.68 -7.01 6.23
C GLY A 83 2.32 -6.33 6.47
N ASP A 84 1.44 -6.39 5.45
CA ASP A 84 0.19 -5.64 5.33
C ASP A 84 -0.65 -5.60 6.62
N SER A 85 -1.03 -6.77 7.14
CA SER A 85 -1.85 -6.84 8.36
C SER A 85 -1.17 -6.25 9.60
N ALA A 86 0.17 -6.35 9.70
CA ALA A 86 0.91 -5.77 10.82
C ALA A 86 1.04 -4.25 10.69
N ALA A 87 1.10 -3.73 9.46
CA ALA A 87 1.08 -2.31 9.19
C ALA A 87 -0.28 -1.69 9.53
N GLU A 88 -1.39 -2.32 9.14
CA GLU A 88 -2.75 -1.87 9.50
C GLU A 88 -2.96 -1.85 11.02
N VAL A 89 -2.58 -2.93 11.74
CA VAL A 89 -2.63 -2.96 13.21
C VAL A 89 -1.73 -1.88 13.82
N GLY A 90 -0.56 -1.64 13.24
CA GLY A 90 0.35 -0.59 13.68
C GLY A 90 -0.21 0.81 13.48
N LEU A 91 -0.89 1.07 12.36
CA LEU A 91 -1.61 2.31 12.10
C LEU A 91 -2.76 2.51 13.11
N ASP A 92 -3.54 1.46 13.37
CA ASP A 92 -4.64 1.49 14.35
C ASP A 92 -4.19 1.86 15.76
N THR A 93 -3.01 1.40 16.14
CA THR A 93 -2.48 1.61 17.49
C THR A 93 -1.57 2.83 17.62
N GLY A 94 -1.35 3.58 16.53
CA GLY A 94 -0.45 4.74 16.50
C GLY A 94 1.04 4.37 16.56
N LYS A 95 1.38 3.12 16.24
CA LYS A 95 2.79 2.71 16.05
C LYS A 95 3.35 3.28 14.76
N TYR A 96 2.54 3.38 13.74
CA TYR A 96 2.84 4.03 12.48
C TYR A 96 1.91 5.23 12.30
N ASP A 97 2.45 6.34 11.85
CA ASP A 97 1.70 7.55 11.52
C ASP A 97 1.05 7.42 10.13
N LEU A 98 1.70 6.72 9.21
CA LEU A 98 1.28 6.58 7.83
C LEU A 98 1.56 5.17 7.30
N ILE A 99 0.63 4.63 6.49
CA ILE A 99 0.88 3.43 5.68
C ILE A 99 0.62 3.69 4.20
N ALA A 100 1.42 3.02 3.35
CA ALA A 100 1.30 3.05 1.89
C ALA A 100 1.30 1.62 1.36
N GLN A 101 0.15 1.17 0.83
CA GLN A 101 -0.12 -0.23 0.43
C GLN A 101 -1.09 -0.29 -0.76
N GLY A 102 -1.17 0.75 -1.61
CA GLY A 102 -2.12 0.82 -2.71
C GLY A 102 -3.58 0.82 -2.26
N MET A 103 -3.90 1.54 -1.20
CA MET A 103 -5.20 1.45 -0.52
C MET A 103 -6.29 2.20 -1.28
N PHE A 104 -7.40 1.53 -1.58
CA PHE A 104 -8.62 2.16 -2.09
C PHE A 104 -9.42 2.79 -0.97
N LEU A 105 -10.21 3.82 -1.28
CA LEU A 105 -11.18 4.37 -0.33
C LEU A 105 -12.31 3.38 -0.06
N SER A 106 -12.79 3.40 1.18
CA SER A 106 -14.03 2.80 1.62
C SER A 106 -14.59 3.64 2.77
N GLU A 107 -15.89 3.60 2.98
CA GLU A 107 -16.55 4.31 4.09
C GLU A 107 -15.86 4.01 5.44
N GLU A 108 -15.52 2.74 5.69
CA GLU A 108 -14.82 2.33 6.92
C GLU A 108 -13.46 3.03 7.09
N ARG A 109 -12.68 3.15 5.99
CA ARG A 109 -11.36 3.80 6.02
C ARG A 109 -11.47 5.32 6.21
N GLU A 110 -12.44 5.96 5.56
CA GLU A 110 -12.70 7.39 5.70
C GLU A 110 -13.16 7.75 7.12
N GLU A 111 -13.90 6.88 7.79
CA GLU A 111 -14.28 7.07 9.20
C GLU A 111 -13.10 6.89 10.15
N LYS A 112 -12.21 5.92 9.84
CA LYS A 112 -11.18 5.43 10.75
C LYS A 112 -9.86 6.20 10.66
N TYR A 113 -9.50 6.68 9.47
CA TYR A 113 -8.21 7.30 9.19
C TYR A 113 -8.34 8.71 8.65
N LEU A 114 -7.24 9.47 8.68
CA LEU A 114 -7.09 10.66 7.85
C LEU A 114 -6.61 10.21 6.48
N ILE A 115 -7.18 10.80 5.44
CA ILE A 115 -6.89 10.47 4.05
C ILE A 115 -6.49 11.77 3.33
N PRO A 116 -5.31 11.83 2.69
CA PRO A 116 -4.95 12.97 1.87
C PRO A 116 -6.00 13.25 0.80
N SER A 117 -6.25 14.52 0.50
CA SER A 117 -7.24 14.91 -0.51
C SER A 117 -6.83 14.54 -1.93
N GLU A 118 -5.52 14.38 -2.17
CA GLU A 118 -4.97 13.95 -3.45
C GLU A 118 -4.64 12.46 -3.43
N SER A 119 -4.98 11.76 -4.52
CA SER A 119 -4.57 10.38 -4.74
C SER A 119 -3.04 10.29 -4.92
N ASN A 120 -2.44 9.21 -4.43
CA ASN A 120 -1.04 8.91 -4.71
C ASN A 120 -0.85 8.05 -5.96
N GLY A 121 -1.95 7.67 -6.62
CA GLY A 121 -1.97 6.84 -7.82
C GLY A 121 -3.34 6.25 -8.09
N ALA A 122 -3.40 5.30 -9.00
CA ALA A 122 -4.61 4.54 -9.27
C ALA A 122 -4.29 3.09 -9.63
N SER A 123 -5.23 2.21 -9.30
CA SER A 123 -5.28 0.84 -9.78
C SER A 123 -6.31 0.77 -10.89
N LEU A 124 -5.87 0.46 -12.10
CA LEU A 124 -6.70 0.42 -13.29
C LEU A 124 -7.16 -1.03 -13.52
N MET A 125 -8.44 -1.32 -13.31
CA MET A 125 -8.99 -2.61 -13.64
C MET A 125 -9.08 -2.75 -15.16
N LYS A 126 -8.39 -3.75 -15.72
CA LYS A 126 -8.31 -4.01 -17.15
C LYS A 126 -8.64 -5.45 -17.49
N ILE A 127 -8.95 -5.70 -18.76
CA ILE A 127 -9.19 -7.03 -19.30
C ILE A 127 -8.00 -7.39 -20.18
N TYR A 128 -7.41 -8.55 -19.93
CA TYR A 128 -6.26 -9.12 -20.66
C TYR A 128 -6.77 -10.31 -21.47
N MET A 129 -6.49 -10.35 -22.76
CA MET A 129 -6.94 -11.38 -23.68
C MET A 129 -5.88 -11.71 -24.75
N ASN A 130 -6.04 -12.82 -25.43
CA ASN A 130 -5.21 -13.10 -26.59
C ASN A 130 -5.73 -12.35 -27.84
N GLU A 131 -4.93 -12.36 -28.91
CA GLU A 131 -5.24 -11.66 -30.17
C GLU A 131 -6.55 -12.13 -30.84
N ASP A 132 -7.01 -13.36 -30.57
CA ASP A 132 -8.23 -13.92 -31.14
C ASP A 132 -9.50 -13.34 -30.49
N ASN A 133 -9.37 -12.82 -29.24
CA ASN A 133 -10.48 -12.28 -28.43
C ASN A 133 -10.43 -10.75 -28.24
N LYS A 134 -9.70 -10.04 -29.10
CA LYS A 134 -9.57 -8.57 -29.01
C LYS A 134 -10.84 -7.75 -29.35
N ASP A 135 -11.96 -8.44 -29.58
CA ASP A 135 -13.31 -7.88 -29.64
C ASP A 135 -13.90 -7.58 -28.25
N ILE A 136 -13.21 -8.01 -27.17
CA ILE A 136 -13.59 -7.73 -25.79
C ILE A 136 -13.00 -6.35 -25.41
N GLU A 137 -13.86 -5.36 -25.17
CA GLU A 137 -13.43 -4.01 -24.79
C GLU A 137 -14.01 -3.57 -23.44
N THR A 138 -15.12 -4.16 -23.01
CA THR A 138 -15.88 -3.78 -21.81
C THR A 138 -16.22 -5.00 -20.95
N LEU A 139 -16.74 -4.76 -19.75
CA LEU A 139 -17.25 -5.85 -18.89
C LEU A 139 -18.44 -6.57 -19.50
N GLU A 140 -19.28 -5.86 -20.26
CA GLU A 140 -20.44 -6.46 -20.94
C GLU A 140 -20.01 -7.51 -21.97
N ASP A 141 -18.87 -7.33 -22.63
CA ASP A 141 -18.34 -8.28 -23.61
C ASP A 141 -17.83 -9.59 -22.96
N LEU A 142 -17.69 -9.62 -21.64
CA LEU A 142 -17.34 -10.82 -20.88
C LEU A 142 -18.54 -11.76 -20.68
N VAL A 143 -19.76 -11.32 -20.96
CA VAL A 143 -20.95 -12.15 -20.81
C VAL A 143 -20.88 -13.33 -21.79
N GLY A 144 -20.99 -14.54 -21.26
CA GLY A 144 -20.86 -15.79 -22.02
C GLY A 144 -19.43 -16.20 -22.37
N ARG A 145 -18.40 -15.43 -21.96
CA ARG A 145 -16.98 -15.80 -22.12
C ARG A 145 -16.47 -16.66 -20.97
N ASN A 146 -15.47 -17.48 -21.25
CA ASN A 146 -14.78 -18.32 -20.26
C ASN A 146 -13.63 -17.50 -19.64
N ILE A 147 -13.86 -16.82 -18.54
CA ILE A 147 -12.84 -15.98 -17.90
C ILE A 147 -11.99 -16.74 -16.89
N SER A 148 -10.74 -16.33 -16.74
CA SER A 148 -9.82 -16.89 -15.75
C SER A 148 -10.37 -16.71 -14.33
N PRO A 149 -10.46 -17.79 -13.52
CA PRO A 149 -11.12 -17.74 -12.21
C PRO A 149 -10.43 -16.78 -11.24
N PRO A 150 -11.12 -15.77 -10.68
CA PRO A 150 -10.57 -14.93 -9.62
C PRO A 150 -10.41 -15.70 -8.31
N ASN A 151 -9.60 -15.16 -7.40
CA ASN A 151 -9.52 -15.63 -6.01
C ASN A 151 -10.83 -15.29 -5.29
N PRO A 152 -11.48 -16.24 -4.57
CA PRO A 152 -12.80 -16.06 -3.96
C PRO A 152 -12.91 -14.95 -2.90
N SER A 153 -11.79 -14.46 -2.37
CA SER A 153 -11.74 -13.34 -1.42
C SER A 153 -11.01 -12.11 -1.96
N GLY A 154 -10.66 -12.12 -3.26
CA GLY A 154 -9.87 -11.05 -3.88
C GLY A 154 -10.70 -9.89 -4.40
N GLY A 155 -10.05 -8.74 -4.64
CA GLY A 155 -10.69 -7.53 -5.18
C GLY A 155 -11.37 -7.75 -6.53
N VAL A 156 -10.82 -8.59 -7.41
CA VAL A 156 -11.44 -8.93 -8.70
C VAL A 156 -12.75 -9.70 -8.52
N PHE A 157 -12.79 -10.64 -7.55
CA PHE A 157 -14.03 -11.34 -7.23
C PHE A 157 -15.14 -10.37 -6.79
N ASN A 158 -14.83 -9.49 -5.85
CA ASN A 158 -15.78 -8.48 -5.38
C ASN A 158 -16.21 -7.54 -6.51
N PHE A 159 -15.27 -7.11 -7.35
CA PHE A 159 -15.54 -6.25 -8.49
C PHE A 159 -16.53 -6.89 -9.48
N LEU A 160 -16.31 -8.16 -9.87
CA LEU A 160 -17.21 -8.88 -10.78
C LEU A 160 -18.55 -9.23 -10.12
N THR A 161 -18.56 -9.51 -8.82
CA THR A 161 -19.80 -9.76 -8.06
C THR A 161 -20.66 -8.50 -8.01
N ASN A 162 -20.08 -7.33 -7.72
CA ASN A 162 -20.79 -6.05 -7.71
C ASN A 162 -21.34 -5.72 -9.10
N TYR A 163 -20.55 -5.97 -10.17
CA TYR A 163 -21.06 -5.80 -11.54
C TYR A 163 -22.30 -6.67 -11.79
N ASN A 164 -22.30 -7.93 -11.36
CA ASN A 164 -23.44 -8.82 -11.54
C ASN A 164 -24.66 -8.41 -10.71
N GLU A 165 -24.47 -7.84 -9.51
CA GLU A 165 -25.56 -7.29 -8.70
C GLU A 165 -26.21 -6.08 -9.36
N GLU A 166 -25.40 -5.24 -10.02
CA GLU A 166 -25.88 -4.08 -10.79
C GLU A 166 -26.50 -4.48 -12.15
N ASN A 167 -26.13 -5.65 -12.71
CA ASN A 167 -26.56 -6.15 -14.02
C ASN A 167 -27.18 -7.55 -13.94
N PRO A 168 -28.27 -7.77 -13.18
CA PRO A 168 -28.82 -9.10 -12.90
C PRO A 168 -29.39 -9.81 -14.14
N ASP A 169 -29.77 -9.07 -15.18
CA ASP A 169 -30.31 -9.62 -16.44
C ASP A 169 -29.20 -10.12 -17.39
N ASN A 170 -27.95 -9.71 -17.16
CA ASN A 170 -26.82 -10.00 -18.04
C ASN A 170 -25.52 -10.24 -17.23
N PRO A 171 -25.51 -11.21 -16.30
CA PRO A 171 -24.38 -11.43 -15.43
C PRO A 171 -23.19 -12.07 -16.16
N ILE A 172 -21.99 -11.74 -15.72
CA ILE A 172 -20.75 -12.43 -16.09
C ILE A 172 -20.67 -13.73 -15.29
N GLU A 173 -20.67 -14.87 -15.98
CA GLU A 173 -20.50 -16.18 -15.32
C GLU A 173 -19.00 -16.44 -15.07
N PHE A 174 -18.62 -16.71 -13.82
CA PHE A 174 -17.26 -17.08 -13.49
C PHE A 174 -17.20 -18.11 -12.34
N LYS A 175 -16.13 -18.91 -12.36
CA LYS A 175 -15.76 -19.78 -11.25
C LYS A 175 -14.70 -19.08 -10.41
N THR A 176 -14.52 -19.53 -9.19
CA THR A 176 -13.41 -19.07 -8.33
C THR A 176 -12.33 -20.14 -8.22
N SER A 177 -11.11 -19.72 -7.95
CA SER A 177 -9.98 -20.63 -7.70
C SER A 177 -9.01 -19.99 -6.70
N ASP A 178 -8.75 -20.70 -5.62
CA ASP A 178 -7.77 -20.38 -4.57
C ASP A 178 -6.41 -21.09 -4.79
N SER A 179 -6.16 -21.54 -6.02
CA SER A 179 -5.03 -22.41 -6.40
C SER A 179 -3.65 -21.74 -6.37
N GLY A 180 -3.48 -20.54 -5.87
CA GLY A 180 -2.16 -19.87 -5.79
C GLY A 180 -1.40 -19.75 -7.13
N ILE A 181 -2.12 -19.79 -8.27
CA ILE A 181 -1.54 -19.65 -9.61
C ILE A 181 -0.97 -18.25 -9.75
N SER A 182 0.27 -18.14 -10.23
CA SER A 182 0.92 -16.84 -10.48
C SER A 182 0.22 -16.05 -11.59
N TYR A 183 0.36 -14.73 -11.57
CA TYR A 183 -0.15 -13.87 -12.67
C TYR A 183 0.49 -14.23 -14.01
N ALA A 184 1.79 -14.59 -14.01
CA ALA A 184 2.48 -15.05 -15.21
C ALA A 184 1.82 -16.31 -15.81
N ASP A 185 1.44 -17.28 -14.98
CA ASP A 185 0.78 -18.49 -15.47
C ASP A 185 -0.65 -18.20 -15.94
N ARG A 186 -1.39 -17.32 -15.27
CA ARG A 186 -2.73 -16.89 -15.70
C ARG A 186 -2.68 -16.20 -17.08
N LEU A 187 -1.70 -15.31 -17.30
CA LEU A 187 -1.50 -14.66 -18.60
C LEU A 187 -1.17 -15.66 -19.69
N LYS A 188 -0.31 -16.66 -19.43
CA LYS A 188 -0.03 -17.77 -20.37
C LYS A 188 -1.26 -18.62 -20.66
N GLU A 189 -2.13 -18.86 -19.67
CA GLU A 189 -3.38 -19.59 -19.86
C GLU A 189 -4.34 -18.84 -20.78
N VAL A 190 -4.37 -17.50 -20.71
CA VAL A 190 -5.14 -16.64 -21.63
C VAL A 190 -4.50 -16.64 -23.02
N GLU A 191 -3.18 -16.44 -23.12
CA GLU A 191 -2.48 -16.48 -24.40
C GLU A 191 -2.72 -17.80 -25.15
N SER A 192 -2.72 -18.93 -24.42
CA SER A 192 -2.97 -20.27 -24.99
C SER A 192 -4.43 -20.54 -25.38
N GLY A 193 -5.36 -19.61 -25.07
CA GLY A 193 -6.81 -19.79 -25.31
C GLY A 193 -7.50 -20.74 -24.33
N LYS A 194 -6.86 -21.07 -23.20
CA LYS A 194 -7.53 -21.83 -22.12
C LYS A 194 -8.67 -21.03 -21.50
N TYR A 195 -8.46 -19.72 -21.39
CA TYR A 195 -9.47 -18.73 -21.01
C TYR A 195 -9.53 -17.63 -22.09
N ASP A 196 -10.72 -17.10 -22.33
CA ASP A 196 -10.94 -16.00 -23.27
C ASP A 196 -10.35 -14.69 -22.75
N ALA A 197 -10.46 -14.47 -21.45
CA ALA A 197 -10.01 -13.26 -20.78
C ALA A 197 -9.60 -13.46 -19.32
N LEU A 198 -8.81 -12.50 -18.83
CA LEU A 198 -8.40 -12.35 -17.43
C LEU A 198 -8.66 -10.90 -17.00
N VAL A 199 -9.37 -10.70 -15.91
CA VAL A 199 -9.58 -9.37 -15.31
C VAL A 199 -8.59 -9.18 -14.18
N LEU A 200 -7.77 -8.14 -14.25
CA LEU A 200 -6.78 -7.79 -13.21
C LEU A 200 -6.60 -6.27 -13.10
N PRO A 201 -6.21 -5.79 -11.90
CA PRO A 201 -5.70 -4.43 -11.75
C PRO A 201 -4.31 -4.29 -12.37
N SER A 202 -4.00 -3.15 -13.02
CA SER A 202 -2.75 -2.93 -13.79
C SER A 202 -1.49 -2.77 -12.95
N ASN A 203 -1.64 -2.58 -11.65
CA ASN A 203 -0.53 -2.31 -10.72
C ASN A 203 0.09 -3.56 -10.07
N LEU A 204 -0.07 -4.73 -10.69
CA LEU A 204 0.50 -6.01 -10.22
C LEU A 204 1.70 -6.50 -11.06
N GLY A 205 2.30 -5.62 -11.88
CA GLY A 205 3.47 -5.93 -12.70
C GLY A 205 3.17 -6.71 -13.97
N GLN A 206 1.94 -6.72 -14.48
CA GLN A 206 1.54 -7.48 -15.67
C GLN A 206 2.31 -7.06 -16.92
N ASN A 207 2.53 -5.76 -17.14
CA ASN A 207 3.26 -5.26 -18.30
C ASN A 207 4.69 -5.82 -18.32
N GLU A 208 5.39 -5.80 -17.19
CA GLU A 208 6.72 -6.40 -17.06
C GLU A 208 6.70 -7.92 -17.34
N ILE A 209 5.68 -8.64 -16.86
CA ILE A 209 5.52 -10.08 -17.09
C ILE A 209 5.28 -10.36 -18.58
N ILE A 210 4.40 -9.61 -19.23
CA ILE A 210 4.08 -9.75 -20.67
C ILE A 210 5.34 -9.53 -21.50
N ASP A 211 6.05 -8.44 -21.24
CA ASP A 211 7.27 -8.07 -21.97
C ASP A 211 8.40 -9.10 -21.77
N GLN A 212 8.69 -9.47 -20.51
CA GLN A 212 9.77 -10.43 -20.23
C GLN A 212 9.50 -11.83 -20.77
N ALA A 213 8.25 -12.27 -20.75
CA ALA A 213 7.85 -13.57 -21.27
C ALA A 213 7.54 -13.56 -22.77
N GLY A 214 7.49 -12.40 -23.41
CA GLY A 214 7.16 -12.22 -24.83
C GLY A 214 5.73 -12.66 -25.17
N LEU A 215 4.79 -12.50 -24.25
CA LEU A 215 3.40 -12.95 -24.43
C LEU A 215 2.65 -12.06 -25.41
N GLN A 216 1.82 -12.69 -26.25
CA GLN A 216 0.95 -11.99 -27.19
C GLN A 216 -0.41 -11.73 -26.53
N ILE A 217 -0.45 -10.72 -25.65
CA ILE A 217 -1.63 -10.32 -24.89
C ILE A 217 -2.10 -8.94 -25.34
N HIS A 218 -3.36 -8.85 -25.67
CA HIS A 218 -4.08 -7.59 -25.85
C HIS A 218 -4.69 -7.14 -24.53
N THR A 219 -4.66 -5.83 -24.26
CA THR A 219 -5.16 -5.25 -22.99
C THR A 219 -6.11 -4.10 -23.31
N THR A 220 -7.25 -4.04 -22.64
CA THR A 220 -8.23 -2.96 -22.83
C THR A 220 -7.75 -1.64 -22.21
N GLU A 221 -8.42 -0.55 -22.57
CA GLU A 221 -8.50 0.62 -21.70
C GLU A 221 -9.08 0.22 -20.34
N PRO A 222 -8.89 1.02 -19.28
CA PRO A 222 -9.44 0.69 -17.96
C PRO A 222 -10.96 0.57 -17.99
N VAL A 223 -11.49 -0.58 -17.55
CA VAL A 223 -12.93 -0.79 -17.36
C VAL A 223 -13.42 -0.23 -16.02
N LYS A 224 -12.51 0.02 -15.08
CA LYS A 224 -12.74 0.72 -13.81
C LYS A 224 -11.44 1.31 -13.29
N ILE A 225 -11.54 2.47 -12.67
CA ILE A 225 -10.43 3.18 -12.03
C ILE A 225 -10.68 3.20 -10.53
N PHE A 226 -9.67 2.82 -9.76
CA PHE A 226 -9.67 2.87 -8.30
C PHE A 226 -8.51 3.74 -7.84
N PRO A 227 -8.72 5.03 -7.54
CA PRO A 227 -7.68 5.88 -6.96
C PRO A 227 -7.13 5.26 -5.67
N THR A 228 -5.83 5.38 -5.47
CA THR A 228 -5.13 4.89 -4.29
C THR A 228 -4.68 6.04 -3.40
N TYR A 229 -4.62 5.78 -2.09
CA TYR A 229 -4.34 6.80 -1.09
C TYR A 229 -3.41 6.25 -0.02
N PHE A 230 -2.63 7.12 0.59
CA PHE A 230 -2.01 6.87 1.88
C PHE A 230 -3.08 6.90 2.97
N LEU A 231 -2.90 6.09 4.00
CA LEU A 231 -3.73 6.16 5.21
C LEU A 231 -2.89 6.71 6.35
N ILE A 232 -3.41 7.70 7.05
CA ILE A 232 -2.72 8.38 8.16
C ILE A 232 -3.51 8.13 9.45
N HIS A 233 -2.79 7.82 10.53
CA HIS A 233 -3.38 7.59 11.85
C HIS A 233 -4.17 8.84 12.31
N LYS A 234 -5.43 8.63 12.67
CA LYS A 234 -6.37 9.73 12.95
C LYS A 234 -6.16 10.30 14.35
N THR A 235 -5.41 11.38 14.44
CA THR A 235 -5.19 12.19 15.65
C THR A 235 -5.20 13.68 15.30
N GLU A 236 -5.43 14.55 16.29
CA GLU A 236 -5.34 16.01 16.09
C GLU A 236 -3.93 16.43 15.60
N GLU A 237 -2.88 15.75 16.09
CA GLU A 237 -1.49 16.03 15.71
C GLU A 237 -1.21 15.69 14.23
N ASN A 238 -1.88 14.67 13.68
CA ASN A 238 -1.71 14.24 12.30
C ASN A 238 -2.62 14.99 11.29
N GLU A 239 -3.53 15.88 11.75
CA GLU A 239 -4.36 16.67 10.84
C GLU A 239 -3.50 17.59 9.96
N LEU A 240 -2.50 18.27 10.55
CA LEU A 240 -1.58 19.13 9.79
C LEU A 240 -0.70 18.29 8.85
N LEU A 241 -0.18 17.14 9.30
CA LEU A 241 0.56 16.22 8.43
C LEU A 241 -0.27 15.81 7.22
N ASN A 242 -1.55 15.47 7.42
CA ASN A 242 -2.45 15.11 6.32
C ASN A 242 -2.68 16.24 5.31
N GLU A 243 -2.81 17.49 5.78
CA GLU A 243 -2.92 18.67 4.91
C GLU A 243 -1.63 18.90 4.10
N GLU A 244 -0.48 18.80 4.75
CA GLU A 244 0.82 19.00 4.09
C GLU A 244 1.18 17.88 3.12
N VAL A 245 0.88 16.62 3.45
CA VAL A 245 1.00 15.48 2.51
C VAL A 245 0.09 15.68 1.31
N SER A 246 -1.17 16.10 1.52
CA SER A 246 -2.10 16.41 0.43
C SER A 246 -1.55 17.47 -0.52
N LYS A 247 -1.01 18.55 0.04
CA LYS A 247 -0.39 19.61 -0.74
C LYS A 247 0.84 19.13 -1.51
N ALA A 248 1.71 18.37 -0.85
CA ALA A 248 2.90 17.81 -1.50
C ALA A 248 2.54 16.89 -2.67
N LEU A 249 1.52 16.02 -2.50
CA LEU A 249 1.01 15.16 -3.59
C LEU A 249 0.44 16.00 -4.75
N SER A 250 -0.34 17.04 -4.46
CA SER A 250 -0.86 17.94 -5.49
C SER A 250 0.27 18.61 -6.30
N GLU A 251 1.31 19.10 -5.63
CA GLU A 251 2.48 19.67 -6.29
C GLU A 251 3.24 18.65 -7.15
N LEU A 252 3.41 17.40 -6.65
CA LEU A 252 4.07 16.31 -7.40
C LEU A 252 3.24 15.84 -8.60
N LYS A 253 1.92 15.96 -8.53
CA LYS A 253 1.01 15.70 -9.65
C LYS A 253 1.12 16.82 -10.70
N GLU A 254 1.06 18.08 -10.27
CA GLU A 254 1.14 19.24 -11.15
C GLU A 254 2.48 19.36 -11.90
N ASP A 255 3.60 19.02 -11.24
CA ASP A 255 4.94 19.06 -11.84
C ASP A 255 5.27 17.82 -12.69
N GLY A 256 4.36 16.82 -12.74
CA GLY A 256 4.49 15.59 -13.53
C GLY A 256 5.31 14.47 -12.87
N THR A 257 5.81 14.68 -11.65
CA THR A 257 6.62 13.66 -10.94
C THR A 257 5.84 12.37 -10.72
N LEU A 258 4.54 12.45 -10.33
CA LEU A 258 3.71 11.25 -10.12
C LEU A 258 3.51 10.49 -11.43
N SER A 259 3.27 11.16 -12.55
CA SER A 259 3.16 10.56 -13.88
C SER A 259 4.46 9.85 -14.30
N GLU A 260 5.63 10.49 -14.10
CA GLU A 260 6.92 9.88 -14.39
C GLU A 260 7.17 8.61 -13.56
N LEU A 261 6.85 8.64 -12.26
CA LEU A 261 6.95 7.48 -11.39
C LEU A 261 5.97 6.37 -11.81
N SER A 262 4.75 6.74 -12.19
CA SER A 262 3.75 5.78 -12.71
C SER A 262 4.27 5.06 -13.96
N VAL A 263 4.76 5.80 -14.95
CA VAL A 263 5.36 5.22 -16.17
C VAL A 263 6.56 4.34 -15.83
N LYS A 264 7.43 4.78 -14.90
CA LYS A 264 8.61 4.01 -14.49
C LYS A 264 8.26 2.64 -13.89
N TYR A 265 7.23 2.57 -13.04
CA TYR A 265 6.92 1.37 -12.25
C TYR A 265 5.79 0.51 -12.83
N TYR A 266 4.81 1.13 -13.50
CA TYR A 266 3.66 0.42 -14.09
C TYR A 266 3.74 0.29 -15.61
N GLY A 267 4.63 1.07 -16.27
CA GLY A 267 4.72 1.12 -17.73
C GLY A 267 3.65 2.01 -18.38
N GLU A 268 2.83 2.69 -17.59
CA GLU A 268 1.78 3.59 -18.05
C GLU A 268 1.54 4.73 -17.04
N ASP A 269 1.04 5.86 -17.53
CA ASP A 269 0.62 6.98 -16.68
C ASP A 269 -0.82 6.74 -16.21
N VAL A 270 -1.00 6.40 -14.92
CA VAL A 270 -2.33 6.13 -14.36
C VAL A 270 -3.16 7.41 -14.17
N PHE A 271 -2.51 8.59 -14.11
CA PHE A 271 -3.20 9.87 -13.93
C PHE A 271 -3.85 10.40 -15.20
N GLN A 272 -3.53 9.85 -16.38
CA GLN A 272 -4.21 10.22 -17.62
C GLN A 272 -5.70 9.85 -17.64
N TYR A 273 -6.15 9.04 -16.69
CA TYR A 273 -7.52 8.53 -16.59
C TYR A 273 -8.34 9.20 -15.48
N GLU A 274 -7.76 10.15 -14.74
CA GLU A 274 -8.43 10.93 -13.69
C GLU A 274 -9.24 12.10 -14.23
#